data_f92f32b21b74fff62b898c9148efe386
#
_entry.id   f92f32b21b74fff62b898c9148efe386
#
_cell.length_a   1.000
_cell.length_b   1.000
_cell.length_c   1.000
_cell.angle_alpha   90.00
_cell.angle_beta   90.00
_cell.angle_gamma   90.00
#
_symmetry.space_group_name_H-M   'P 1'
#
loop_
_entity.id
_entity.type
_entity.pdbx_description
1 polymer ?
#
loop_
_entity_poly.entity_id
_entity_poly.type
_entity_poly.pdbx_seq_one_letter_code
_entity_poly.pdbx_strand_id
1 'polypeptide(L)'
;MQNLYNLLYREEEREMIPYCHDTGVGLVPWYPLASGLLTRPLGEMSTERSQTDRFRAAFQGASEADKTIINRLEEVAKNKGVSMAQVALAWLLSKKDVSPIVGLSKKHRIDEAVAAVKIQLTGDEIKYLEEPYVPRPVRGYS
;
A
#
# COMPACT_ATOMS: atom_id res chain seq x y z
N MET A 1 14.48 -1.92 10.16
CA MET A 1 13.22 -1.68 10.94
C MET A 1 12.06 -2.33 10.22
N GLN A 2 11.27 -3.15 10.92
CA GLN A 2 10.05 -3.75 10.41
C GLN A 2 8.84 -3.01 11.00
N ASN A 3 8.06 -2.35 10.16
CA ASN A 3 6.94 -1.49 10.56
C ASN A 3 5.72 -1.69 9.64
N LEU A 4 4.55 -1.27 10.13
CA LEU A 4 3.33 -1.19 9.32
C LEU A 4 3.42 0.04 8.41
N TYR A 5 3.51 -0.16 7.10
CA TYR A 5 3.62 0.96 6.17
C TYR A 5 3.01 0.62 4.80
N ASN A 6 2.05 1.39 4.37
CA ASN A 6 1.39 1.32 3.06
C ASN A 6 0.65 2.63 2.77
N LEU A 7 0.05 2.77 1.59
CA LEU A 7 -0.69 3.98 1.18
C LEU A 7 -1.82 4.39 2.13
N LEU A 8 -2.42 3.43 2.86
CA LEU A 8 -3.51 3.69 3.80
C LEU A 8 -3.02 3.86 5.25
N TYR A 9 -1.74 3.62 5.52
CA TYR A 9 -1.16 3.78 6.86
C TYR A 9 0.28 4.32 6.75
N ARG A 10 0.43 5.60 7.07
CA ARG A 10 1.68 6.35 6.90
C ARG A 10 2.16 7.03 8.19
N GLU A 11 1.71 6.56 9.34
CA GLU A 11 2.04 7.19 10.63
C GLU A 11 3.53 7.16 10.96
N GLU A 12 4.26 6.16 10.47
CA GLU A 12 5.70 6.02 10.66
C GLU A 12 6.54 7.10 9.94
N GLU A 13 5.94 7.82 8.97
CA GLU A 13 6.59 8.95 8.30
C GLU A 13 6.84 10.14 9.23
N ARG A 14 6.17 10.19 10.39
CA ARG A 14 6.25 11.29 11.34
C ARG A 14 7.55 11.29 12.12
N GLU A 15 8.06 10.12 12.49
CA GLU A 15 9.21 9.99 13.37
C GLU A 15 10.13 8.82 12.99
N MET A 16 9.61 7.60 12.91
CA MET A 16 10.42 6.40 12.79
C MET A 16 11.15 6.30 11.46
N ILE A 17 10.50 6.62 10.34
CA ILE A 17 11.11 6.60 9.01
C ILE A 17 12.23 7.65 8.91
N PRO A 18 12.02 8.92 9.30
CA PRO A 18 13.11 9.90 9.37
C PRO A 18 14.29 9.45 10.25
N TYR A 19 14.02 8.87 11.41
CA TYR A 19 15.06 8.32 12.29
C TYR A 19 15.85 7.19 11.62
N CYS A 20 15.19 6.26 10.95
CA CYS A 20 15.86 5.18 10.22
C CYS A 20 16.74 5.72 9.10
N HIS A 21 16.29 6.74 8.36
CA HIS A 21 17.10 7.37 7.32
C HIS A 21 18.33 8.08 7.89
N ASP A 22 18.21 8.75 9.04
CA ASP A 22 19.31 9.45 9.70
C ASP A 22 20.37 8.47 10.22
N THR A 23 19.93 7.32 10.75
CA THR A 23 20.80 6.29 11.32
C THR A 23 21.26 5.22 10.34
N GLY A 24 20.83 5.28 9.07
CA GLY A 24 21.18 4.29 8.03
C GLY A 24 20.49 2.93 8.20
N VAL A 25 19.36 2.87 8.91
CA VAL A 25 18.59 1.65 9.10
C VAL A 25 17.60 1.45 7.95
N GLY A 26 17.71 0.33 7.23
CA GLY A 26 16.76 -0.05 6.19
C GLY A 26 15.37 -0.39 6.72
N LEU A 27 14.35 -0.20 5.89
CA LEU A 27 12.95 -0.42 6.20
C LEU A 27 12.42 -1.69 5.52
N VAL A 28 11.79 -2.56 6.30
CA VAL A 28 11.20 -3.82 5.84
C VAL A 28 9.71 -3.84 6.20
N PRO A 29 8.89 -3.02 5.54
CA PRO A 29 7.50 -2.87 5.93
C PRO A 29 6.68 -4.13 5.70
N TRP A 30 5.80 -4.42 6.66
CA TRP A 30 4.78 -5.44 6.55
C TRP A 30 3.43 -4.83 6.15
N TYR A 31 2.50 -5.67 5.66
CA TYR A 31 1.15 -5.27 5.26
C TYR A 31 1.09 -4.30 4.05
N PRO A 32 1.95 -4.49 3.04
CA PRO A 32 2.10 -3.53 1.93
C PRO A 32 0.83 -3.33 1.10
N LEU A 33 -0.05 -4.32 1.04
CA LEU A 33 -1.29 -4.31 0.27
C LEU A 33 -2.56 -4.16 1.13
N ALA A 34 -2.43 -3.79 2.41
CA ALA A 34 -3.53 -3.51 3.33
C ALA A 34 -4.65 -4.58 3.31
N SER A 35 -4.30 -5.86 3.55
CA SER A 35 -5.21 -7.02 3.47
C SER A 35 -5.94 -7.17 2.12
N GLY A 36 -5.40 -6.59 1.06
CA GLY A 36 -6.01 -6.65 -0.26
C GLY A 36 -6.86 -5.43 -0.63
N LEU A 37 -7.01 -4.44 0.25
CA LEU A 37 -7.69 -3.18 -0.08
C LEU A 37 -7.02 -2.42 -1.23
N LEU A 38 -5.70 -2.57 -1.37
CA LEU A 38 -4.91 -1.94 -2.44
C LEU A 38 -4.74 -2.82 -3.68
N THR A 39 -5.53 -3.90 -3.82
CA THR A 39 -5.37 -4.85 -4.93
C THR A 39 -6.50 -4.85 -5.94
N ARG A 40 -7.61 -4.18 -5.65
CA ARG A 40 -8.82 -4.21 -6.50
C ARG A 40 -9.67 -2.95 -6.31
N PRO A 41 -10.51 -2.60 -7.31
CA PRO A 41 -11.45 -1.50 -7.22
C PRO A 41 -12.46 -1.69 -6.09
N LEU A 42 -12.94 -0.58 -5.50
CA LEU A 42 -13.97 -0.61 -4.46
C LEU A 42 -15.25 -1.33 -4.90
N GLY A 43 -15.66 -1.18 -6.17
CA GLY A 43 -16.84 -1.83 -6.74
C GLY A 43 -16.74 -3.36 -6.87
N GLU A 44 -15.53 -3.92 -6.89
CA GLU A 44 -15.28 -5.35 -7.02
C GLU A 44 -15.05 -6.06 -5.67
N MET A 45 -15.21 -5.34 -4.57
CA MET A 45 -14.96 -5.87 -3.23
C MET A 45 -16.04 -6.83 -2.71
N SER A 46 -17.08 -7.10 -3.49
CA SER A 46 -18.19 -8.01 -3.16
C SER A 46 -17.96 -9.49 -3.53
N THR A 47 -16.80 -9.86 -4.08
CA THR A 47 -16.51 -11.24 -4.50
C THR A 47 -16.24 -12.17 -3.32
N GLU A 48 -16.43 -13.51 -3.51
CA GLU A 48 -16.26 -14.55 -2.45
C GLU A 48 -14.92 -14.48 -1.69
N ARG A 49 -13.87 -13.95 -2.28
CA ARG A 49 -12.57 -13.71 -1.62
C ARG A 49 -12.57 -12.54 -0.65
N SER A 50 -13.50 -11.61 -0.78
CA SER A 50 -13.72 -10.50 0.16
C SER A 50 -14.38 -10.97 1.45
N GLN A 51 -14.68 -12.27 1.57
CA GLN A 51 -15.39 -12.84 2.70
C GLN A 51 -14.48 -13.29 3.85
N THR A 52 -13.15 -13.12 3.76
CA THR A 52 -12.32 -13.32 4.94
C THR A 52 -12.61 -12.23 5.97
N ASP A 53 -12.77 -12.62 7.23
CA ASP A 53 -13.10 -11.70 8.33
C ASP A 53 -12.12 -10.51 8.43
N ARG A 54 -10.84 -10.74 8.12
CA ARG A 54 -9.81 -9.69 8.08
C ARG A 54 -10.05 -8.63 7.01
N PHE A 55 -10.46 -9.06 5.82
CA PHE A 55 -10.75 -8.13 4.72
C PHE A 55 -12.00 -7.31 5.02
N ARG A 56 -13.06 -7.98 5.52
CA ARG A 56 -14.31 -7.30 5.94
C ARG A 56 -14.04 -6.26 7.01
N ALA A 57 -13.30 -6.61 8.05
CA ALA A 57 -12.94 -5.67 9.10
C ALA A 57 -12.13 -4.48 8.56
N ALA A 58 -11.16 -4.71 7.66
CA ALA A 58 -10.39 -3.66 7.03
C ALA A 58 -11.26 -2.75 6.15
N PHE A 59 -12.18 -3.32 5.36
CA PHE A 59 -13.08 -2.58 4.49
C PHE A 59 -14.11 -1.75 5.27
N GLN A 60 -14.71 -2.34 6.32
CA GLN A 60 -15.66 -1.63 7.20
C GLN A 60 -15.00 -0.50 7.97
N GLY A 61 -13.71 -0.64 8.28
CA GLY A 61 -12.91 0.40 8.93
C GLY A 61 -12.29 1.43 7.98
N ALA A 62 -12.51 1.32 6.67
CA ALA A 62 -11.96 2.26 5.68
C ALA A 62 -12.69 3.60 5.75
N SER A 63 -11.93 4.67 5.94
CA SER A 63 -12.44 6.04 5.93
C SER A 63 -12.73 6.53 4.51
N GLU A 64 -13.41 7.66 4.37
CA GLU A 64 -13.60 8.30 3.06
C GLU A 64 -12.26 8.69 2.41
N ALA A 65 -11.27 9.06 3.21
CA ALA A 65 -9.90 9.30 2.72
C ALA A 65 -9.28 8.02 2.15
N ASP A 66 -9.46 6.87 2.82
CA ASP A 66 -8.98 5.58 2.31
C ASP A 66 -9.63 5.22 0.97
N LYS A 67 -10.94 5.41 0.86
CA LYS A 67 -11.68 5.18 -0.39
C LYS A 67 -11.18 6.08 -1.52
N THR A 68 -10.89 7.33 -1.21
CA THR A 68 -10.31 8.27 -2.18
C THR A 68 -8.93 7.80 -2.65
N ILE A 69 -8.06 7.35 -1.74
CA ILE A 69 -6.75 6.79 -2.08
C ILE A 69 -6.89 5.55 -2.98
N ILE A 70 -7.82 4.64 -2.65
CA ILE A 70 -8.06 3.42 -3.45
C ILE A 70 -8.55 3.77 -4.86
N ASN A 71 -9.46 4.73 -5.01
CA ASN A 71 -9.92 5.19 -6.31
C ASN A 71 -8.79 5.83 -7.13
N ARG A 72 -7.97 6.67 -6.52
CA ARG A 72 -6.80 7.27 -7.18
C ARG A 72 -5.76 6.20 -7.58
N LEU A 73 -5.57 5.18 -6.74
CA LEU A 73 -4.71 4.04 -7.06
C LEU A 73 -5.21 3.26 -8.28
N GLU A 74 -6.53 3.03 -8.37
CA GLU A 74 -7.16 2.41 -9.53
C GLU A 74 -6.92 3.23 -10.81
N GLU A 75 -7.07 4.54 -10.72
CA GLU A 75 -6.87 5.48 -11.84
C GLU A 75 -5.42 5.44 -12.36
N VAL A 76 -4.44 5.54 -11.46
CA VAL A 76 -3.02 5.45 -11.79
C VAL A 76 -2.68 4.09 -12.41
N ALA A 77 -3.23 3.01 -11.86
CA ALA A 77 -3.03 1.65 -12.38
C ALA A 77 -3.57 1.51 -13.81
N LYS A 78 -4.79 2.01 -14.07
CA LYS A 78 -5.40 2.03 -15.42
C LYS A 78 -4.56 2.84 -16.42
N ASN A 79 -4.13 4.03 -16.01
CA ASN A 79 -3.33 4.90 -16.88
C ASN A 79 -1.98 4.27 -17.25
N LYS A 80 -1.39 3.49 -16.35
CA LYS A 80 -0.12 2.77 -16.60
C LYS A 80 -0.31 1.39 -17.24
N GLY A 81 -1.54 0.88 -17.32
CA GLY A 81 -1.80 -0.48 -17.84
C GLY A 81 -1.24 -1.59 -16.96
N VAL A 82 -1.21 -1.38 -15.64
CA VAL A 82 -0.71 -2.34 -14.64
C VAL A 82 -1.76 -2.56 -13.56
N SER A 83 -1.53 -3.53 -12.64
CA SER A 83 -2.48 -3.76 -11.55
C SER A 83 -2.34 -2.75 -10.41
N MET A 84 -3.41 -2.58 -9.63
CA MET A 84 -3.39 -1.76 -8.42
C MET A 84 -2.33 -2.25 -7.42
N ALA A 85 -2.19 -3.57 -7.26
CA ALA A 85 -1.17 -4.17 -6.40
C ALA A 85 0.25 -3.75 -6.83
N GLN A 86 0.51 -3.73 -8.14
CA GLN A 86 1.80 -3.31 -8.68
C GLN A 86 2.08 -1.83 -8.41
N VAL A 87 1.09 -0.95 -8.56
CA VAL A 87 1.25 0.48 -8.23
C VAL A 87 1.47 0.69 -6.74
N ALA A 88 0.75 -0.02 -5.88
CA ALA A 88 0.91 0.07 -4.43
C ALA A 88 2.32 -0.39 -3.98
N LEU A 89 2.84 -1.46 -4.58
CA LEU A 89 4.21 -1.92 -4.34
C LEU A 89 5.25 -0.95 -4.91
N ALA A 90 5.04 -0.44 -6.12
CA ALA A 90 5.91 0.55 -6.73
C ALA A 90 6.00 1.85 -5.90
N TRP A 91 4.88 2.25 -5.27
CA TRP A 91 4.89 3.38 -4.34
C TRP A 91 5.79 3.12 -3.13
N LEU A 92 5.72 1.94 -2.50
CA LEU A 92 6.63 1.57 -1.41
C LEU A 92 8.09 1.53 -1.88
N LEU A 93 8.34 0.93 -3.04
CA LEU A 93 9.67 0.83 -3.63
C LEU A 93 10.25 2.18 -4.09
N SER A 94 9.41 3.20 -4.26
CA SER A 94 9.87 4.58 -4.53
C SER A 94 10.44 5.27 -3.30
N LYS A 95 10.21 4.73 -2.10
CA LYS A 95 10.75 5.26 -0.86
C LYS A 95 12.18 4.79 -0.65
N LYS A 96 13.00 5.65 -0.05
CA LYS A 96 14.41 5.36 0.20
C LYS A 96 14.57 4.18 1.18
N ASP A 97 15.44 3.24 0.84
CA ASP A 97 15.85 2.10 1.68
C ASP A 97 14.67 1.19 2.15
N VAL A 98 13.65 1.03 1.30
CA VAL A 98 12.45 0.23 1.59
C VAL A 98 12.45 -1.09 0.82
N SER A 99 12.26 -2.20 1.53
CA SER A 99 12.09 -3.56 0.99
C SER A 99 10.82 -4.20 1.58
N PRO A 100 9.65 -4.11 0.92
CA PRO A 100 8.39 -4.58 1.48
C PRO A 100 8.32 -6.11 1.59
N ILE A 101 7.71 -6.62 2.68
CA ILE A 101 7.39 -8.03 2.85
C ILE A 101 6.02 -8.31 2.25
N VAL A 102 5.97 -9.15 1.22
CA VAL A 102 4.73 -9.46 0.49
C VAL A 102 4.34 -10.92 0.70
N GLY A 103 3.15 -11.17 1.26
CA GLY A 103 2.57 -12.51 1.38
C GLY A 103 1.87 -12.92 0.07
N LEU A 104 2.44 -13.89 -0.65
CA LEU A 104 1.93 -14.33 -1.95
C LEU A 104 1.71 -15.85 -1.94
N SER A 105 0.48 -16.27 -2.26
CA SER A 105 0.08 -17.69 -2.28
C SER A 105 -0.03 -18.31 -3.68
N LYS A 106 0.12 -17.51 -4.74
CA LYS A 106 -0.02 -17.95 -6.14
C LYS A 106 1.15 -17.46 -6.98
N LYS A 107 1.65 -18.33 -7.89
CA LYS A 107 2.79 -18.04 -8.75
C LYS A 107 2.63 -16.72 -9.53
N HIS A 108 1.50 -16.52 -10.20
CA HIS A 108 1.26 -15.30 -10.98
C HIS A 108 1.35 -14.01 -10.15
N ARG A 109 1.03 -14.06 -8.85
CA ARG A 109 1.17 -12.91 -7.95
C ARG A 109 2.62 -12.63 -7.58
N ILE A 110 3.46 -13.67 -7.56
CA ILE A 110 4.91 -13.50 -7.37
C ILE A 110 5.47 -12.77 -8.59
N ASP A 111 5.14 -13.25 -9.79
CA ASP A 111 5.58 -12.63 -11.04
C ASP A 111 5.11 -11.17 -11.16
N GLU A 112 3.88 -10.88 -10.74
CA GLU A 112 3.28 -9.54 -10.68
C GLU A 112 4.03 -8.62 -9.68
N ALA A 113 4.34 -9.12 -8.49
CA ALA A 113 5.06 -8.36 -7.48
C ALA A 113 6.52 -8.07 -7.90
N VAL A 114 7.18 -9.03 -8.53
CA VAL A 114 8.53 -8.84 -9.09
C VAL A 114 8.51 -7.79 -10.21
N ALA A 115 7.49 -7.80 -11.06
CA ALA A 115 7.34 -6.81 -12.12
C ALA A 115 7.15 -5.37 -11.57
N ALA A 116 6.62 -5.22 -10.35
CA ALA A 116 6.45 -3.91 -9.72
C ALA A 116 7.78 -3.17 -9.50
N VAL A 117 8.90 -3.88 -9.37
CA VAL A 117 10.25 -3.30 -9.23
C VAL A 117 10.63 -2.42 -10.43
N LYS A 118 10.08 -2.72 -11.61
CA LYS A 118 10.36 -1.98 -12.85
C LYS A 118 9.42 -0.79 -13.06
N ILE A 119 8.37 -0.67 -12.25
CA ILE A 119 7.38 0.41 -12.39
C ILE A 119 7.92 1.65 -11.69
N GLN A 120 8.06 2.72 -12.47
CA GLN A 120 8.43 4.02 -11.94
C GLN A 120 7.19 4.92 -11.87
N LEU A 121 6.96 5.49 -10.69
CA LEU A 121 5.94 6.51 -10.48
C LEU A 121 6.57 7.89 -10.62
N THR A 122 5.87 8.79 -11.29
CA THR A 122 6.29 10.19 -11.35
C THR A 122 6.04 10.89 -10.00
N GLY A 123 6.73 12.02 -9.76
CA GLY A 123 6.48 12.81 -8.56
C GLY A 123 5.02 13.28 -8.44
N ASP A 124 4.37 13.59 -9.56
CA ASP A 124 2.95 13.98 -9.59
C ASP A 124 2.03 12.80 -9.24
N GLU A 125 2.30 11.60 -9.73
CA GLU A 125 1.55 10.39 -9.37
C GLU A 125 1.69 10.05 -7.88
N ILE A 126 2.91 10.13 -7.34
CA ILE A 126 3.16 9.92 -5.91
C ILE A 126 2.37 10.94 -5.09
N LYS A 127 2.47 12.23 -5.41
CA LYS A 127 1.72 13.30 -4.75
C LYS A 127 0.21 13.06 -4.84
N TYR A 128 -0.29 12.68 -6.01
CA TYR A 128 -1.70 12.39 -6.25
C TYR A 128 -2.23 11.27 -5.35
N LEU A 129 -1.43 10.21 -5.18
CA LEU A 129 -1.76 9.09 -4.30
C LEU A 129 -1.70 9.46 -2.81
N GLU A 130 -0.80 10.35 -2.43
CA GLU A 130 -0.52 10.71 -1.03
C GLU A 130 -1.40 11.81 -0.46
N GLU A 131 -1.84 12.74 -1.31
CA GLU A 131 -2.57 13.95 -0.92
C GLU A 131 -3.84 13.68 -0.07
N PRO A 132 -4.67 12.64 -0.34
CA PRO A 132 -5.87 12.42 0.46
C PRO A 132 -5.62 11.83 1.84
N TYR A 133 -4.38 11.47 2.18
CA TYR A 133 -4.07 10.81 3.44
C TYR A 133 -4.42 11.69 4.65
N VAL A 134 -5.16 11.10 5.59
CA VAL A 134 -5.47 11.72 6.86
C VAL A 134 -4.81 10.92 7.99
N PRO A 135 -4.02 11.57 8.87
CA PRO A 135 -3.41 10.92 10.03
C PRO A 135 -4.43 10.18 10.89
N ARG A 136 -4.02 9.05 11.44
CA ARG A 136 -4.88 8.16 12.23
C ARG A 136 -4.17 7.68 13.49
N PRO A 137 -4.93 7.14 14.48
CA PRO A 137 -4.32 6.53 15.66
C PRO A 137 -3.37 5.40 15.29
N VAL A 138 -2.27 5.29 16.05
CA VAL A 138 -1.29 4.22 15.89
C VAL A 138 -1.97 2.87 16.13
N ARG A 139 -1.76 1.93 15.21
CA ARG A 139 -2.30 0.56 15.28
C ARG A 139 -1.21 -0.43 15.72
N GLY A 140 -1.64 -1.51 16.37
CA GLY A 140 -0.76 -2.64 16.70
C GLY A 140 -0.32 -2.70 18.16
N TYR A 141 -0.86 -1.83 19.02
CA TYR A 141 -0.53 -1.80 20.45
C TYR A 141 -1.75 -1.99 21.37
N SER A 142 -2.86 -2.50 20.84
CA SER A 142 -4.05 -2.84 21.63
C SER A 142 -4.30 -4.33 21.65
#